data_a2b97445952f65b3db66ed4293460c90
#
_entry.id   a2b97445952f65b3db66ed4293460c90
#
_cell.length_a   1.000
_cell.length_b   1.000
_cell.length_c   1.000
_cell.angle_alpha   90.00
_cell.angle_beta   90.00
_cell.angle_gamma   90.00
#
_symmetry.space_group_name_H-M   'P 1'
#
loop_
_entity.id
_entity.type
_entity.pdbx_description
1 polymer ?
#
loop_
_entity_poly.entity_id
_entity_poly.type
_entity_poly.pdbx_seq_one_letter_code
_entity_poly.pdbx_strand_id
1 'polypeptide(L)'
;MIITVWRTLFFLWLGSILFVISLPWWKFDGTPHWDNVQWIPFNGYVLTTSTLIETGANFLAFIPIGYLAIRSFTPGIKRPLLFAGLIGLAASFSIEAYQLFCHDRVPGSTDLLLNTSGAVLGAQLALKLDELIRFLSCRMPFASPNPKC
;
A
#
# COMPACT_ATOMS: atom_id res chain seq x y z
N MET A 1 0.03 20.51 12.97
CA MET A 1 1.34 20.37 12.28
C MET A 1 1.70 18.92 11.98
N ILE A 2 1.75 17.98 12.93
CA ILE A 2 2.15 16.59 12.70
C ILE A 2 1.25 15.86 11.69
N ILE A 3 -0.07 15.99 11.77
CA ILE A 3 -1.03 15.36 10.84
C ILE A 3 -0.81 15.85 9.40
N THR A 4 -0.51 17.13 9.22
CA THR A 4 -0.23 17.69 7.89
C THR A 4 1.01 17.05 7.28
N VAL A 5 2.08 16.83 8.05
CA VAL A 5 3.29 16.15 7.60
C VAL A 5 2.97 14.72 7.11
N TRP A 6 2.21 13.95 7.89
CA TRP A 6 1.82 12.59 7.51
C TRP A 6 0.99 12.56 6.22
N ARG A 7 0.05 13.49 6.07
CA ARG A 7 -0.75 13.62 4.83
C ARG A 7 0.12 13.96 3.63
N THR A 8 1.06 14.90 3.79
CA THR A 8 2.01 15.23 2.72
C THR A 8 2.84 14.02 2.32
N LEU A 9 3.40 13.28 3.27
CA LEU A 9 4.17 12.06 3.00
C LEU A 9 3.32 10.99 2.33
N PHE A 10 2.05 10.82 2.74
CA PHE A 10 1.12 9.87 2.13
C PHE A 10 0.90 10.19 0.64
N PHE A 11 0.56 11.44 0.32
CA PHE A 11 0.31 11.83 -1.07
C PHE A 11 1.56 11.83 -1.93
N LEU A 12 2.71 12.20 -1.36
CA LEU A 12 4.00 12.10 -2.07
C LEU A 12 4.35 10.65 -2.39
N TRP A 13 4.20 9.74 -1.43
CA TRP A 13 4.48 8.32 -1.64
C TRP A 13 3.52 7.69 -2.64
N LEU A 14 2.22 7.92 -2.49
CA LEU A 14 1.21 7.44 -3.43
C LEU A 14 1.47 7.98 -4.85
N GLY A 15 1.73 9.27 -4.98
CA GLY A 15 2.05 9.90 -6.26
C GLY A 15 3.33 9.34 -6.89
N SER A 16 4.36 9.08 -6.07
CA SER A 16 5.62 8.48 -6.54
C SER A 16 5.41 7.06 -7.09
N ILE A 17 4.61 6.23 -6.41
CA ILE A 17 4.30 4.88 -6.89
C ILE A 17 3.52 4.95 -8.20
N LEU A 18 2.46 5.74 -8.27
CA LEU A 18 1.66 5.90 -9.48
C LEU A 18 2.52 6.42 -10.64
N PHE A 19 3.43 7.37 -10.37
CA PHE A 19 4.36 7.89 -11.37
C PHE A 19 5.35 6.83 -11.86
N VAL A 20 6.01 6.10 -10.94
CA VAL A 20 7.01 5.06 -11.31
C VAL A 20 6.37 3.94 -12.11
N ILE A 21 5.15 3.55 -11.77
CA ILE A 21 4.44 2.48 -12.47
C ILE A 21 3.93 2.94 -13.85
N SER A 22 3.60 4.22 -14.00
CA SER A 22 3.25 4.77 -15.31
C SER A 22 4.45 4.91 -16.27
N LEU A 23 5.67 4.73 -15.76
CA LEU A 23 6.86 4.62 -16.62
C LEU A 23 7.03 3.18 -17.13
N PRO A 24 7.46 2.96 -18.35
CA PRO A 24 7.62 3.96 -19.41
C PRO A 24 6.28 4.29 -20.08
N TRP A 25 5.88 5.56 -20.02
CA TRP A 25 4.60 6.03 -20.55
C TRP A 25 4.43 5.82 -22.09
N TRP A 26 5.53 5.61 -22.83
CA TRP A 26 5.48 5.26 -24.27
C TRP A 26 4.97 3.85 -24.55
N LYS A 27 4.78 3.01 -23.53
CA LYS A 27 4.11 1.71 -23.67
C LYS A 27 2.59 1.81 -23.65
N PHE A 28 2.06 2.97 -23.30
CA PHE A 28 0.63 3.23 -23.35
C PHE A 28 0.20 3.40 -24.82
N ASP A 29 -0.58 2.46 -25.33
CA ASP A 29 -1.09 2.46 -26.70
C ASP A 29 -2.58 2.82 -26.81
N GLY A 30 -3.26 2.95 -25.69
CA GLY A 30 -4.68 3.30 -25.61
C GLY A 30 -5.65 2.18 -25.99
N THR A 31 -5.15 0.98 -26.27
CA THR A 31 -5.98 -0.20 -26.57
C THR A 31 -6.01 -1.16 -25.37
N PRO A 32 -7.19 -1.63 -24.92
CA PRO A 32 -7.25 -2.53 -23.79
C PRO A 32 -6.87 -3.96 -24.20
N HIS A 33 -5.85 -4.53 -23.52
CA HIS A 33 -5.32 -5.87 -23.77
C HIS A 33 -5.97 -6.91 -22.84
N TRP A 34 -7.27 -7.15 -22.98
CA TRP A 34 -8.03 -8.06 -22.12
C TRP A 34 -7.52 -9.51 -22.12
N ASP A 35 -6.92 -9.95 -23.23
CA ASP A 35 -6.38 -11.30 -23.38
C ASP A 35 -5.15 -11.54 -22.49
N ASN A 36 -4.48 -10.47 -22.05
CA ASN A 36 -3.33 -10.54 -21.17
C ASN A 36 -3.70 -10.55 -19.68
N VAL A 37 -4.97 -10.34 -19.32
CA VAL A 37 -5.40 -10.21 -17.92
C VAL A 37 -5.36 -11.55 -17.20
N GLN A 38 -4.60 -11.62 -16.12
CA GLN A 38 -4.59 -12.77 -15.21
C GLN A 38 -5.70 -12.64 -14.15
N TRP A 39 -6.85 -13.24 -14.44
CA TRP A 39 -8.04 -13.16 -13.59
C TRP A 39 -7.93 -13.98 -12.29
N ILE A 40 -7.19 -15.10 -12.32
CA ILE A 40 -7.06 -16.00 -11.18
C ILE A 40 -5.71 -15.76 -10.51
N PRO A 41 -5.69 -15.41 -9.19
CA PRO A 41 -4.44 -15.18 -8.49
C PRO A 41 -3.52 -16.40 -8.55
N PHE A 42 -2.23 -16.16 -8.78
CA PHE A 42 -1.17 -17.16 -8.87
C PHE A 42 -1.33 -18.20 -9.98
N ASN A 43 -2.29 -18.06 -10.88
CA ASN A 43 -2.45 -18.97 -12.02
C ASN A 43 -1.28 -18.78 -13.00
N GLY A 44 -0.58 -19.86 -13.33
CA GLY A 44 0.60 -19.81 -14.19
C GLY A 44 1.83 -19.16 -13.53
N TYR A 45 1.79 -18.91 -12.22
CA TYR A 45 2.90 -18.28 -11.50
C TYR A 45 4.08 -19.24 -11.39
N VAL A 46 5.17 -18.90 -12.08
CA VAL A 46 6.42 -19.66 -12.00
C VAL A 46 7.36 -18.95 -11.03
N LEU A 47 7.84 -19.67 -10.02
CA LEU A 47 8.79 -19.17 -9.04
C LEU A 47 10.18 -19.00 -9.71
N THR A 48 10.37 -17.84 -10.33
CA THR A 48 11.68 -17.39 -10.81
C THR A 48 12.19 -16.25 -9.93
N THR A 49 13.48 -15.97 -9.99
CA THR A 49 14.06 -14.83 -9.26
C THR A 49 13.42 -13.51 -9.67
N SER A 50 13.10 -13.32 -10.96
CA SER A 50 12.44 -12.11 -11.46
C SER A 50 11.03 -11.98 -10.91
N THR A 51 10.20 -13.03 -10.95
CA THR A 51 8.84 -13.00 -10.42
C THR A 51 8.80 -12.76 -8.91
N LEU A 52 9.76 -13.32 -8.16
CA LEU A 52 9.86 -13.06 -6.72
C LEU A 52 10.25 -11.60 -6.42
N ILE A 53 11.18 -11.03 -7.20
CA ILE A 53 11.57 -9.62 -7.04
C ILE A 53 10.40 -8.69 -7.36
N GLU A 54 9.72 -8.90 -8.49
CA GLU A 54 8.58 -8.07 -8.90
C GLU A 54 7.44 -8.13 -7.89
N THR A 55 7.03 -9.33 -7.52
CA THR A 55 5.98 -9.58 -6.53
C THR A 55 6.32 -9.01 -5.16
N GLY A 56 7.57 -9.24 -4.72
CA GLY A 56 8.07 -8.70 -3.46
C GLY A 56 8.15 -7.18 -3.47
N ALA A 57 8.60 -6.57 -4.56
CA ALA A 57 8.67 -5.12 -4.71
C ALA A 57 7.28 -4.48 -4.66
N ASN A 58 6.29 -5.06 -5.35
CA ASN A 58 4.91 -4.62 -5.32
C ASN A 58 4.34 -4.65 -3.89
N PHE A 59 4.46 -5.78 -3.21
CA PHE A 59 4.03 -5.93 -1.83
C PHE A 59 4.69 -4.91 -0.89
N LEU A 60 6.03 -4.79 -0.94
CA LEU A 60 6.81 -3.89 -0.09
C LEU A 60 6.50 -2.42 -0.35
N ALA A 61 6.27 -2.03 -1.60
CA ALA A 61 5.93 -0.66 -1.97
C ALA A 61 4.59 -0.20 -1.37
N PHE A 62 3.67 -1.13 -1.09
CA PHE A 62 2.37 -0.81 -0.52
C PHE A 62 2.35 -0.76 1.01
N ILE A 63 3.36 -1.30 1.70
CA ILE A 63 3.48 -1.18 3.17
C ILE A 63 3.46 0.29 3.62
N PRO A 64 4.26 1.20 3.04
CA PRO A 64 4.19 2.62 3.42
C PRO A 64 2.83 3.26 3.12
N ILE A 65 2.09 2.83 2.08
CA ILE A 65 0.75 3.35 1.80
C ILE A 65 -0.17 3.12 3.00
N GLY A 66 -0.24 1.89 3.50
CA GLY A 66 -1.08 1.56 4.64
C GLY A 66 -0.62 2.22 5.93
N TYR A 67 0.69 2.23 6.20
CA TYR A 67 1.28 2.89 7.36
C TYR A 67 0.94 4.39 7.38
N LEU A 68 1.21 5.08 6.28
CA LEU A 68 0.99 6.52 6.14
C LEU A 68 -0.50 6.87 6.13
N ALA A 69 -1.37 6.01 5.57
CA ALA A 69 -2.82 6.21 5.62
C ALA A 69 -3.32 6.25 7.07
N ILE A 70 -2.88 5.31 7.92
CA ILE A 70 -3.23 5.31 9.35
C ILE A 70 -2.71 6.57 10.03
N ARG A 71 -1.45 6.93 9.83
CA ARG A 71 -0.85 8.14 10.43
C ARG A 71 -1.54 9.44 9.99
N SER A 72 -2.08 9.47 8.77
CA SER A 72 -2.67 10.66 8.16
C SER A 72 -4.13 10.88 8.55
N PHE A 73 -4.89 9.80 8.71
CA PHE A 73 -6.35 9.86 8.79
C PHE A 73 -6.95 9.34 10.10
N THR A 74 -6.16 8.73 10.99
CA THR A 74 -6.62 8.47 12.37
C THR A 74 -6.36 9.73 13.24
N PRO A 75 -7.25 10.20 14.08
CA PRO A 75 -8.35 9.55 14.77
C PRO A 75 -9.71 9.78 14.10
N GLY A 76 -10.58 8.77 14.13
CA GLY A 76 -11.95 8.84 13.61
C GLY A 76 -12.37 7.64 12.77
N ILE A 77 -11.42 6.80 12.36
CA ILE A 77 -11.69 5.62 11.53
C ILE A 77 -12.02 4.43 12.45
N LYS A 78 -13.26 3.95 12.38
CA LYS A 78 -13.74 2.83 13.20
C LYS A 78 -13.09 1.49 12.82
N ARG A 79 -12.69 1.31 11.56
CA ARG A 79 -12.12 0.07 11.02
C ARG A 79 -10.82 0.38 10.25
N PRO A 80 -9.72 0.66 10.95
CA PRO A 80 -8.49 1.15 10.31
C PRO A 80 -7.88 0.17 9.30
N LEU A 81 -7.91 -1.13 9.56
CA LEU A 81 -7.37 -2.13 8.63
C LEU A 81 -8.20 -2.22 7.34
N LEU A 82 -9.54 -2.18 7.47
CA LEU A 82 -10.43 -2.14 6.30
C LEU A 82 -10.19 -0.87 5.47
N PHE A 83 -10.04 0.28 6.13
CA PHE A 83 -9.74 1.54 5.47
C PHE A 83 -8.43 1.48 4.68
N ALA A 84 -7.36 0.99 5.29
CA ALA A 84 -6.06 0.83 4.62
C ALA A 84 -6.13 -0.17 3.46
N GLY A 85 -6.86 -1.28 3.65
CA GLY A 85 -7.10 -2.27 2.60
C GLY A 85 -7.85 -1.67 1.41
N LEU A 86 -8.89 -0.87 1.65
CA LEU A 86 -9.63 -0.19 0.58
C LEU A 86 -8.77 0.84 -0.17
N ILE A 87 -7.91 1.58 0.53
CA ILE A 87 -6.95 2.49 -0.11
C ILE A 87 -5.95 1.69 -0.96
N GLY A 88 -5.37 0.63 -0.40
CA GLY A 88 -4.44 -0.23 -1.13
C GLY A 88 -5.09 -0.87 -2.36
N LEU A 89 -6.31 -1.37 -2.21
CA LEU A 89 -7.09 -1.94 -3.30
C LEU A 89 -7.37 -0.92 -4.41
N ALA A 90 -7.81 0.29 -4.04
CA ALA A 90 -8.11 1.35 -5.00
C ALA A 90 -6.84 1.80 -5.76
N ALA A 91 -5.73 1.98 -5.05
CA ALA A 91 -4.45 2.34 -5.66
C ALA A 91 -3.96 1.23 -6.60
N SER A 92 -3.98 -0.04 -6.15
CA SER A 92 -3.58 -1.18 -6.96
C SER A 92 -4.47 -1.34 -8.19
N PHE A 93 -5.79 -1.24 -8.01
CA PHE A 93 -6.73 -1.30 -9.14
C PHE A 93 -6.47 -0.21 -10.18
N SER A 94 -6.13 1.01 -9.75
CA SER A 94 -5.79 2.10 -10.67
C SER A 94 -4.54 1.79 -11.49
N ILE A 95 -3.57 1.11 -10.89
CA ILE A 95 -2.35 0.64 -11.55
C ILE A 95 -2.67 -0.43 -12.58
N GLU A 96 -3.42 -1.46 -12.20
CA GLU A 96 -3.83 -2.56 -13.09
C GLU A 96 -4.67 -2.03 -14.27
N ALA A 97 -5.58 -1.09 -13.97
CA ALA A 97 -6.40 -0.44 -15.00
C ALA A 97 -5.52 0.36 -16.00
N TYR A 98 -4.47 1.03 -15.55
CA TYR A 98 -3.51 1.69 -16.42
C TYR A 98 -2.71 0.67 -17.25
N GLN A 99 -2.23 -0.40 -16.62
CA GLN A 99 -1.46 -1.45 -17.28
C GLN A 99 -2.26 -2.21 -18.34
N LEU A 100 -3.58 -2.28 -18.21
CA LEU A 100 -4.47 -2.85 -19.22
C LEU A 100 -4.33 -2.18 -20.59
N PHE A 101 -3.97 -0.90 -20.61
CA PHE A 101 -3.76 -0.10 -21.83
C PHE A 101 -2.28 0.05 -22.19
N CYS A 102 -1.41 -0.77 -21.60
CA CYS A 102 0.02 -0.74 -21.89
C CYS A 102 0.47 -2.00 -22.62
N HIS A 103 1.24 -1.80 -23.69
CA HIS A 103 1.88 -2.90 -24.39
C HIS A 103 2.91 -3.60 -23.49
N ASP A 104 3.04 -4.90 -23.59
CA ASP A 104 3.96 -5.74 -22.78
C ASP A 104 3.71 -5.70 -21.24
N ARG A 105 2.48 -5.37 -20.82
CA ARG A 105 2.06 -5.51 -19.42
C ARG A 105 1.02 -6.61 -19.29
N VAL A 106 1.04 -7.25 -18.13
CA VAL A 106 0.14 -8.35 -17.77
C VAL A 106 -0.57 -7.96 -16.48
N PRO A 107 -1.68 -7.20 -16.58
CA PRO A 107 -2.43 -6.84 -15.38
C PRO A 107 -2.97 -8.11 -14.71
N GLY A 108 -2.90 -8.17 -13.37
CA GLY A 108 -3.21 -9.40 -12.68
C GLY A 108 -3.80 -9.24 -11.28
N SER A 109 -4.72 -10.17 -10.98
CA SER A 109 -5.32 -10.27 -9.64
C SER A 109 -4.31 -10.62 -8.54
N THR A 110 -3.15 -11.21 -8.89
CA THR A 110 -2.05 -11.47 -7.96
C THR A 110 -1.49 -10.18 -7.39
N ASP A 111 -1.19 -9.20 -8.25
CA ASP A 111 -0.65 -7.91 -7.82
C ASP A 111 -1.68 -7.13 -7.01
N LEU A 112 -2.95 -7.18 -7.41
CA LEU A 112 -4.04 -6.59 -6.65
C LEU A 112 -4.12 -7.13 -5.21
N LEU A 113 -4.00 -8.45 -5.06
CA LEU A 113 -4.02 -9.12 -3.76
C LEU A 113 -2.80 -8.75 -2.91
N LEU A 114 -1.60 -8.80 -3.49
CA LEU A 114 -0.34 -8.55 -2.78
C LEU A 114 -0.20 -7.08 -2.36
N ASN A 115 -0.51 -6.16 -3.25
CA ASN A 115 -0.49 -4.73 -2.98
C ASN A 115 -1.48 -4.38 -1.84
N THR A 116 -2.70 -4.91 -1.91
CA THR A 116 -3.69 -4.73 -0.85
C THR A 116 -3.21 -5.31 0.48
N SER A 117 -2.61 -6.50 0.45
CA SER A 117 -2.05 -7.15 1.65
C SER A 117 -0.90 -6.35 2.24
N GLY A 118 -0.02 -5.78 1.41
CA GLY A 118 1.04 -4.87 1.82
C GLY A 118 0.51 -3.64 2.56
N ALA A 119 -0.56 -3.02 2.03
CA ALA A 119 -1.20 -1.88 2.68
C ALA A 119 -1.83 -2.26 4.04
N VAL A 120 -2.48 -3.42 4.14
CA VAL A 120 -3.02 -3.92 5.42
C VAL A 120 -1.89 -4.18 6.43
N LEU A 121 -0.79 -4.78 6.01
CA LEU A 121 0.39 -4.99 6.87
C LEU A 121 0.96 -3.65 7.35
N GLY A 122 1.10 -2.67 6.48
CA GLY A 122 1.56 -1.33 6.85
C GLY A 122 0.68 -0.66 7.91
N ALA A 123 -0.64 -0.81 7.77
CA ALA A 123 -1.60 -0.34 8.77
C ALA A 123 -1.44 -1.07 10.11
N GLN A 124 -1.25 -2.38 10.10
CA GLN A 124 -0.99 -3.16 11.32
C GLN A 124 0.29 -2.69 12.02
N LEU A 125 1.36 -2.45 11.28
CA LEU A 125 2.61 -1.92 11.82
C LEU A 125 2.42 -0.56 12.49
N ALA A 126 1.66 0.35 11.88
CA ALA A 126 1.34 1.66 12.47
C ALA A 126 0.60 1.54 13.79
N LEU A 127 -0.43 0.68 13.85
CA LEU A 127 -1.23 0.46 15.05
C LEU A 127 -0.43 -0.21 16.17
N LYS A 128 0.38 -1.21 15.84
CA LYS A 128 1.27 -1.89 16.80
C LYS A 128 2.34 -0.98 17.37
N LEU A 129 2.89 -0.09 16.55
CA LEU A 129 3.86 0.90 17.02
C LEU A 129 3.22 1.88 18.01
N ASP A 130 1.99 2.33 17.75
CA ASP A 130 1.26 3.18 18.69
C ASP A 130 0.98 2.49 20.03
N GLU A 131 0.59 1.22 19.99
CA GLU A 131 0.39 0.39 21.18
C GLU A 131 1.70 0.27 21.99
N LEU A 132 2.81 -0.01 21.31
CA LEU A 132 4.12 -0.13 21.94
C LEU A 132 4.57 1.19 22.59
N ILE A 133 4.42 2.32 21.87
CA ILE A 133 4.78 3.65 22.41
C ILE A 133 3.96 3.96 23.66
N ARG A 134 2.65 3.70 23.64
CA ARG A 134 1.79 3.89 24.83
C ARG A 134 2.25 3.03 26.00
N PHE A 135 2.52 1.75 25.77
CA PHE A 135 2.98 0.82 26.79
C PHE A 135 4.31 1.28 27.43
N LEU A 136 5.28 1.72 26.60
CA LEU A 136 6.57 2.22 27.09
C LEU A 136 6.40 3.54 27.86
N SER A 137 5.54 4.43 27.41
CA SER A 137 5.27 5.70 28.08
C SER A 137 4.61 5.51 29.46
N CYS A 138 3.76 4.49 29.61
CA CYS A 138 3.16 4.14 30.90
C CYS A 138 4.14 3.50 31.90
N ARG A 139 5.22 2.88 31.41
CA ARG A 139 6.24 2.23 32.25
C ARG A 139 7.37 3.13 32.74
N MET A 140 7.55 4.31 32.11
CA MET A 140 8.61 5.24 32.53
C MET A 140 8.10 6.22 33.60
N PRO A 141 8.46 6.06 34.88
CA PRO A 141 7.93 6.89 35.99
C PRO A 141 8.44 8.33 35.99
N PHE A 142 9.34 8.71 35.05
CA PHE A 142 9.97 10.03 35.02
C PHE A 142 9.37 11.01 33.98
N ALA A 143 8.40 10.61 33.19
CA ALA A 143 7.83 11.46 32.16
C ALA A 143 6.33 11.74 32.44
N SER A 144 6.09 12.77 33.25
CA SER A 144 4.78 13.43 33.46
C SER A 144 3.70 12.63 34.23
N PRO A 145 3.07 13.22 35.26
CA PRO A 145 1.90 12.65 35.93
C PRO A 145 0.68 12.83 35.05
N ASN A 146 0.50 12.00 34.03
CA ASN A 146 -0.73 12.01 33.22
C ASN A 146 -1.68 10.91 33.72
N PRO A 147 -2.87 11.26 34.25
CA PRO A 147 -3.79 10.31 34.89
C PRO A 147 -4.59 9.45 33.90
N LYS A 148 -4.10 9.19 32.70
CA LYS A 148 -4.76 8.42 31.63
C LYS A 148 -4.04 7.11 31.25
N CYS A 149 -3.23 6.56 32.15
CA CYS A 149 -2.79 5.16 32.03
C CYS A 149 -3.81 4.21 32.64
#